data_1713217e116512144f071632deec2cb0
#
_entry.id   1713217e116512144f071632deec2cb0
#
_cell.length_a   1.000
_cell.length_b   1.000
_cell.length_c   1.000
_cell.angle_alpha   90.00
_cell.angle_beta   90.00
_cell.angle_gamma   90.00
#
_symmetry.space_group_name_H-M   'P 1'
#
loop_
_entity.id
_entity.type
_entity.pdbx_description
1 polymer ?
#
loop_
_entity_poly.entity_id
_entity_poly.type
_entity_poly.pdbx_seq_one_letter_code
_entity_poly.pdbx_strand_id
1 'polypeptide(L)'
;MKKKTLFITTKNLDYLRNTQEINLLKKQNQEVKIIGSLSKSYPKRLLTIYTKLFFQNLKKYDEVFIGFAPQLILPFWQWKFRKKSVTIDFFISMYDTFIFDRKKFKKNSLFGKFFHYLDQKTISLADTIICDTKEHGKYFTEEFNASPKQLHTLYLEADTTIYYPREKKKENDFFEVLYFGSILPLQGVDIVLKSAQILRRNSAVHFTLIGPIEKKYQKIESDTITYLSWLSQEQLAEAIAQADLCLAGHFNGEIQKAKRTIPGKAYIYQAMKKPMILGDNPANRELYSEDMEGIYFVEMGNPQALAEKILEVKGEDK
;
A
#
# COMPACT_ATOMS: atom_id res chain seq x y z
N MET A 1 -23.60 23.03 14.11
CA MET A 1 -22.63 23.57 13.12
C MET A 1 -21.84 22.43 12.52
N LYS A 2 -21.44 22.52 11.24
CA LYS A 2 -20.54 21.53 10.63
C LYS A 2 -19.16 21.62 11.26
N LYS A 3 -18.57 20.48 11.63
CA LYS A 3 -17.18 20.41 12.13
C LYS A 3 -16.23 20.86 11.00
N LYS A 4 -15.22 21.68 11.34
CA LYS A 4 -14.25 22.22 10.38
C LYS A 4 -12.91 21.54 10.57
N THR A 5 -12.46 20.81 9.55
CA THR A 5 -11.20 20.07 9.58
C THR A 5 -10.18 20.68 8.62
N LEU A 6 -8.96 20.92 9.14
CA LEU A 6 -7.81 21.26 8.32
C LEU A 6 -7.06 19.99 7.95
N PHE A 7 -7.16 19.58 6.67
CA PHE A 7 -6.43 18.42 6.13
C PHE A 7 -5.08 18.87 5.56
N ILE A 8 -4.00 18.27 6.02
CA ILE A 8 -2.62 18.59 5.62
C ILE A 8 -1.99 17.33 5.02
N THR A 9 -1.41 17.42 3.82
CA THR A 9 -0.70 16.29 3.23
C THR A 9 0.60 16.72 2.55
N THR A 10 1.65 15.91 2.73
CA THR A 10 2.95 16.08 2.06
C THR A 10 3.04 15.31 0.74
N LYS A 11 2.00 14.55 0.38
CA LYS A 11 1.87 13.82 -0.88
C LYS A 11 1.06 14.62 -1.90
N ASN A 12 1.00 14.15 -3.13
CA ASN A 12 0.12 14.70 -4.15
C ASN A 12 -1.34 14.66 -3.67
N LEU A 13 -2.13 15.66 -4.07
CA LEU A 13 -3.53 15.76 -3.65
C LEU A 13 -4.41 14.63 -4.20
N ASP A 14 -4.06 14.11 -5.37
CA ASP A 14 -4.70 12.99 -6.07
C ASP A 14 -4.23 11.61 -5.61
N TYR A 15 -3.37 11.55 -4.57
CA TYR A 15 -2.96 10.27 -4.00
C TYR A 15 -4.17 9.56 -3.37
N LEU A 16 -4.41 8.32 -3.78
CA LEU A 16 -5.61 7.55 -3.45
C LEU A 16 -5.99 7.58 -1.96
N ARG A 17 -5.02 7.39 -1.07
CA ARG A 17 -5.24 7.44 0.38
C ARG A 17 -5.75 8.82 0.84
N ASN A 18 -5.16 9.91 0.32
CA ASN A 18 -5.62 11.27 0.65
C ASN A 18 -7.06 11.50 0.18
N THR A 19 -7.41 11.05 -1.03
CA THR A 19 -8.77 11.23 -1.57
C THR A 19 -9.79 10.42 -0.79
N GLN A 20 -9.45 9.20 -0.39
CA GLN A 20 -10.27 8.36 0.48
C GLN A 20 -10.55 9.03 1.83
N GLU A 21 -9.52 9.53 2.51
CA GLU A 21 -9.63 10.23 3.80
C GLU A 21 -10.46 11.52 3.70
N ILE A 22 -10.19 12.35 2.69
CA ILE A 22 -10.97 13.57 2.45
C ILE A 22 -12.44 13.24 2.18
N ASN A 23 -12.73 12.20 1.42
CA ASN A 23 -14.09 11.77 1.14
C ASN A 23 -14.80 11.24 2.39
N LEU A 24 -14.10 10.50 3.25
CA LEU A 24 -14.64 10.06 4.54
C LEU A 24 -15.02 11.25 5.44
N LEU A 25 -14.12 12.25 5.57
CA LEU A 25 -14.39 13.45 6.34
C LEU A 25 -15.61 14.21 5.79
N LYS A 26 -15.73 14.32 4.46
CA LYS A 26 -16.90 14.96 3.81
C LYS A 26 -18.20 14.16 4.03
N LYS A 27 -18.15 12.82 3.93
CA LYS A 27 -19.30 11.93 4.23
C LYS A 27 -19.77 12.09 5.67
N GLN A 28 -18.87 12.37 6.62
CA GLN A 28 -19.18 12.69 8.01
C GLN A 28 -19.70 14.13 8.21
N ASN A 29 -20.09 14.80 7.14
CA ASN A 29 -20.61 16.16 7.14
C ASN A 29 -19.64 17.24 7.67
N GLN A 30 -18.34 17.06 7.44
CA GLN A 30 -17.31 18.00 7.82
C GLN A 30 -16.98 18.99 6.69
N GLU A 31 -16.66 20.23 7.03
CA GLU A 31 -16.07 21.22 6.12
C GLU A 31 -14.55 21.01 6.10
N VAL A 32 -14.01 20.55 4.97
CA VAL A 32 -12.59 20.20 4.86
C VAL A 32 -11.83 21.26 4.06
N LYS A 33 -10.88 21.93 4.71
CA LYS A 33 -9.89 22.80 4.05
C LYS A 33 -8.60 22.02 3.87
N ILE A 34 -8.03 22.04 2.66
CA ILE A 34 -6.84 21.27 2.33
C ILE A 34 -5.61 22.17 2.23
N ILE A 35 -4.53 21.79 2.93
CA ILE A 35 -3.18 22.30 2.73
C ILE A 35 -2.33 21.21 2.09
N GLY A 36 -1.95 21.45 0.84
CA GLY A 36 -1.09 20.58 0.04
C GLY A 36 -0.43 21.39 -1.07
N SER A 37 0.31 20.73 -1.95
CA SER A 37 1.01 21.37 -3.07
C SER A 37 0.99 20.46 -4.30
N LEU A 38 0.85 21.07 -5.48
CA LEU A 38 0.90 20.40 -6.78
C LEU A 38 2.34 20.24 -7.32
N SER A 39 3.35 20.72 -6.59
CA SER A 39 4.74 20.62 -7.02
C SER A 39 5.19 19.16 -7.17
N LYS A 40 5.81 18.80 -8.29
CA LYS A 40 6.45 17.50 -8.50
C LYS A 40 7.68 17.29 -7.61
N SER A 41 8.39 18.39 -7.27
CA SER A 41 9.56 18.36 -6.38
C SER A 41 9.12 18.27 -4.91
N TYR A 42 9.54 17.21 -4.21
CA TYR A 42 9.18 16.98 -2.81
C TYR A 42 9.67 18.10 -1.87
N PRO A 43 10.93 18.61 -1.96
CA PRO A 43 11.38 19.75 -1.14
C PRO A 43 10.57 21.03 -1.38
N LYS A 44 10.28 21.36 -2.65
CA LYS A 44 9.43 22.53 -2.97
C LYS A 44 8.02 22.37 -2.43
N ARG A 45 7.47 21.15 -2.47
CA ARG A 45 6.16 20.81 -1.90
C ARG A 45 6.14 21.07 -0.39
N LEU A 46 7.13 20.54 0.32
CA LEU A 46 7.24 20.70 1.77
C LEU A 46 7.39 22.16 2.17
N LEU A 47 8.23 22.94 1.48
CA LEU A 47 8.38 24.38 1.70
C LEU A 47 7.04 25.11 1.49
N THR A 48 6.32 24.82 0.43
CA THR A 48 4.99 25.39 0.16
C THR A 48 4.00 25.09 1.31
N ILE A 49 4.00 23.86 1.82
CA ILE A 49 3.13 23.45 2.92
C ILE A 49 3.51 24.20 4.20
N TYR A 50 4.80 24.30 4.51
CA TYR A 50 5.30 25.01 5.67
C TYR A 50 4.92 26.52 5.63
N THR A 51 5.10 27.16 4.47
CA THR A 51 4.69 28.57 4.26
C THR A 51 3.17 28.74 4.47
N LYS A 52 2.36 27.87 3.86
CA LYS A 52 0.89 27.91 4.05
C LYS A 52 0.50 27.69 5.51
N LEU A 53 1.12 26.74 6.20
CA LEU A 53 0.88 26.48 7.61
C LEU A 53 1.27 27.66 8.50
N PHE A 54 2.39 28.32 8.20
CA PHE A 54 2.84 29.47 8.97
C PHE A 54 1.77 30.58 9.03
N PHE A 55 1.18 30.92 7.89
CA PHE A 55 0.16 31.96 7.79
C PHE A 55 -1.27 31.45 8.10
N GLN A 56 -1.48 30.15 8.28
CA GLN A 56 -2.81 29.60 8.53
C GLN A 56 -3.30 29.94 9.95
N ASN A 57 -4.47 30.58 10.03
CA ASN A 57 -5.16 30.76 11.30
C ASN A 57 -5.93 29.49 11.69
N LEU A 58 -5.44 28.81 12.73
CA LEU A 58 -6.03 27.56 13.20
C LEU A 58 -7.28 27.74 14.08
N LYS A 59 -7.58 28.94 14.56
CA LYS A 59 -8.78 29.19 15.39
C LYS A 59 -10.08 28.83 14.67
N LYS A 60 -10.05 28.81 13.33
CA LYS A 60 -11.21 28.53 12.47
C LYS A 60 -11.55 27.04 12.33
N TYR A 61 -10.69 26.15 12.83
CA TYR A 61 -10.85 24.70 12.69
C TYR A 61 -11.01 24.06 14.04
N ASP A 62 -11.81 22.99 14.07
CA ASP A 62 -12.04 22.16 15.26
C ASP A 62 -10.98 21.08 15.38
N GLU A 63 -10.50 20.58 14.23
CA GLU A 63 -9.59 19.46 14.11
C GLU A 63 -8.52 19.71 13.03
N VAL A 64 -7.36 19.06 13.21
CA VAL A 64 -6.29 18.96 12.22
C VAL A 64 -6.10 17.50 11.87
N PHE A 65 -6.21 17.17 10.58
CA PHE A 65 -5.90 15.85 10.04
C PHE A 65 -4.61 15.95 9.22
N ILE A 66 -3.61 15.17 9.59
CA ILE A 66 -2.33 15.12 8.87
C ILE A 66 -2.23 13.78 8.18
N GLY A 67 -2.40 13.79 6.87
CA GLY A 67 -2.26 12.62 6.01
C GLY A 67 -0.80 12.18 5.84
N PHE A 68 -0.42 11.85 4.63
CA PHE A 68 0.88 11.27 4.27
C PHE A 68 2.09 11.91 4.98
N ALA A 69 2.93 11.07 5.63
CA ALA A 69 4.17 11.40 6.33
C ALA A 69 4.01 12.50 7.42
N PRO A 70 3.15 12.27 8.44
CA PRO A 70 2.91 13.22 9.53
C PRO A 70 4.19 13.55 10.32
N GLN A 71 5.21 12.70 10.28
CA GLN A 71 6.53 12.92 10.88
C GLN A 71 7.21 14.21 10.42
N LEU A 72 6.92 14.63 9.20
CA LEU A 72 7.49 15.85 8.63
C LEU A 72 6.70 17.11 8.99
N ILE A 73 5.57 16.97 9.67
CA ILE A 73 4.69 18.09 10.01
C ILE A 73 4.51 18.18 11.52
N LEU A 74 3.95 17.15 12.15
CA LEU A 74 3.45 17.23 13.52
C LEU A 74 4.53 17.59 14.56
N PRO A 75 5.73 16.99 14.61
CA PRO A 75 6.75 17.34 15.59
C PRO A 75 7.25 18.78 15.47
N PHE A 76 7.33 19.30 14.24
CA PHE A 76 7.86 20.64 13.96
C PHE A 76 6.82 21.75 14.17
N TRP A 77 5.54 21.43 14.06
CA TRP A 77 4.43 22.37 14.19
C TRP A 77 3.57 22.13 15.43
N GLN A 78 3.97 21.25 16.35
CA GLN A 78 3.22 20.88 17.55
C GLN A 78 2.72 22.10 18.35
N TRP A 79 3.55 23.15 18.46
CA TRP A 79 3.21 24.39 19.17
C TRP A 79 1.95 25.06 18.61
N LYS A 80 1.73 24.94 17.31
CA LYS A 80 0.57 25.51 16.61
C LYS A 80 -0.69 24.66 16.79
N PHE A 81 -0.52 23.36 16.98
CA PHE A 81 -1.62 22.38 17.10
C PHE A 81 -2.07 22.11 18.55
N ARG A 82 -1.37 22.60 19.57
CA ARG A 82 -1.57 22.29 21.01
C ARG A 82 -3.02 22.36 21.52
N LYS A 83 -3.90 23.16 20.88
CA LYS A 83 -5.30 23.34 21.28
C LYS A 83 -6.28 22.70 20.30
N LYS A 84 -5.82 21.77 19.47
CA LYS A 84 -6.62 21.11 18.46
C LYS A 84 -6.58 19.61 18.66
N SER A 85 -7.67 18.94 18.34
CA SER A 85 -7.63 17.50 18.13
C SER A 85 -6.81 17.19 16.88
N VAL A 86 -5.85 16.28 16.99
CA VAL A 86 -4.92 15.93 15.92
C VAL A 86 -5.11 14.46 15.54
N THR A 87 -5.57 14.26 14.33
CA THR A 87 -5.61 12.93 13.69
C THR A 87 -4.43 12.81 12.71
N ILE A 88 -3.74 11.71 12.72
CA ILE A 88 -2.67 11.41 11.77
C ILE A 88 -2.94 10.12 11.00
N ASP A 89 -2.59 10.09 9.71
CA ASP A 89 -2.48 8.83 8.95
C ASP A 89 -1.03 8.34 9.01
N PHE A 90 -0.81 7.24 9.75
CA PHE A 90 0.52 6.75 10.09
C PHE A 90 0.79 5.37 9.46
N PHE A 91 0.44 5.17 8.19
CA PHE A 91 0.72 3.91 7.48
C PHE A 91 2.18 3.77 7.01
N ILE A 92 3.00 4.81 7.12
CA ILE A 92 4.44 4.78 6.81
C ILE A 92 5.23 5.20 8.05
N SER A 93 5.88 4.23 8.71
CA SER A 93 6.95 4.48 9.66
C SER A 93 8.26 4.77 8.91
N MET A 94 8.94 5.86 9.26
CA MET A 94 10.26 6.17 8.70
C MET A 94 11.31 5.20 9.21
N TYR A 95 11.24 4.81 10.48
CA TYR A 95 12.11 3.83 11.08
C TYR A 95 12.00 2.48 10.37
N ASP A 96 10.79 1.93 10.24
CA ASP A 96 10.56 0.66 9.56
C ASP A 96 11.02 0.71 8.09
N THR A 97 10.74 1.81 7.41
CA THR A 97 11.10 1.99 5.99
C THR A 97 12.61 2.07 5.77
N PHE A 98 13.34 2.84 6.58
CA PHE A 98 14.77 3.04 6.32
C PHE A 98 15.66 1.96 6.94
N ILE A 99 15.23 1.34 8.04
CA ILE A 99 16.01 0.35 8.75
C ILE A 99 15.73 -1.07 8.23
N PHE A 100 14.44 -1.47 8.13
CA PHE A 100 14.07 -2.86 7.86
C PHE A 100 13.70 -3.11 6.39
N ASP A 101 12.92 -2.23 5.74
CA ASP A 101 12.49 -2.43 4.36
C ASP A 101 13.64 -2.08 3.38
N ARG A 102 14.17 -0.86 3.46
CA ARG A 102 15.22 -0.39 2.54
C ARG A 102 16.65 -0.69 3.01
N LYS A 103 16.84 -1.10 4.26
CA LYS A 103 18.13 -1.43 4.89
C LYS A 103 19.22 -0.36 4.68
N LYS A 104 18.82 0.94 4.65
CA LYS A 104 19.73 2.06 4.41
C LYS A 104 20.62 2.38 5.62
N PHE A 105 20.13 2.15 6.84
CA PHE A 105 20.83 2.43 8.06
C PHE A 105 20.69 1.24 9.02
N LYS A 106 21.67 1.07 9.91
CA LYS A 106 21.60 0.05 10.96
C LYS A 106 20.68 0.51 12.11
N LYS A 107 19.96 -0.42 12.75
CA LYS A 107 19.07 -0.17 13.89
C LYS A 107 19.72 0.70 14.98
N ASN A 108 20.95 0.38 15.36
CA ASN A 108 21.67 1.05 16.45
C ASN A 108 22.48 2.29 16.01
N SER A 109 22.40 2.70 14.74
CA SER A 109 23.04 3.92 14.25
C SER A 109 22.33 5.18 14.76
N LEU A 110 23.01 6.33 14.70
CA LEU A 110 22.41 7.63 15.05
C LEU A 110 21.14 7.91 14.23
N PHE A 111 21.15 7.58 12.93
CA PHE A 111 19.98 7.73 12.07
C PHE A 111 18.85 6.75 12.45
N GLY A 112 19.19 5.50 12.82
CA GLY A 112 18.19 4.54 13.30
C GLY A 112 17.49 5.05 14.56
N LYS A 113 18.25 5.52 15.55
CA LYS A 113 17.70 6.13 16.77
C LYS A 113 16.89 7.39 16.49
N PHE A 114 17.34 8.23 15.55
CA PHE A 114 16.64 9.44 15.15
C PHE A 114 15.28 9.12 14.51
N PHE A 115 15.20 8.20 13.55
CA PHE A 115 13.94 7.83 12.91
C PHE A 115 12.97 7.15 13.90
N HIS A 116 13.49 6.30 14.80
CA HIS A 116 12.69 5.71 15.87
C HIS A 116 12.08 6.79 16.77
N TYR A 117 12.91 7.72 17.26
CA TYR A 117 12.46 8.84 18.07
C TYR A 117 11.43 9.71 17.33
N LEU A 118 11.66 9.99 16.04
CA LEU A 118 10.77 10.82 15.24
C LEU A 118 9.39 10.17 15.06
N ASP A 119 9.34 8.86 14.79
CA ASP A 119 8.09 8.11 14.69
C ASP A 119 7.37 8.08 16.04
N GLN A 120 8.07 7.72 17.12
CA GLN A 120 7.53 7.68 18.47
C GLN A 120 7.00 9.06 18.91
N LYS A 121 7.77 10.13 18.65
CA LYS A 121 7.34 11.51 18.95
C LYS A 121 6.09 11.91 18.17
N THR A 122 6.01 11.54 16.90
CA THR A 122 4.83 11.82 16.06
C THR A 122 3.59 11.15 16.61
N ILE A 123 3.68 9.87 16.97
CA ILE A 123 2.62 9.09 17.58
C ILE A 123 2.18 9.71 18.92
N SER A 124 3.14 10.08 19.79
CA SER A 124 2.83 10.65 21.11
C SER A 124 2.11 12.02 21.07
N LEU A 125 2.16 12.70 19.93
CA LEU A 125 1.53 14.02 19.74
C LEU A 125 0.14 13.93 19.10
N ALA A 126 -0.28 12.76 18.64
CA ALA A 126 -1.58 12.58 18.01
C ALA A 126 -2.65 12.12 19.01
N ASP A 127 -3.87 12.59 18.84
CA ASP A 127 -5.03 12.09 19.60
C ASP A 127 -5.62 10.83 18.92
N THR A 128 -5.57 10.80 17.59
CA THR A 128 -6.06 9.67 16.78
C THR A 128 -5.02 9.29 15.74
N ILE A 129 -4.78 8.00 15.59
CA ILE A 129 -3.80 7.42 14.67
C ILE A 129 -4.52 6.47 13.72
N ILE A 130 -4.52 6.79 12.44
CA ILE A 130 -5.04 5.91 11.40
C ILE A 130 -3.91 4.98 10.94
N CYS A 131 -4.16 3.68 10.95
CA CYS A 131 -3.29 2.65 10.40
C CYS A 131 -4.00 1.89 9.27
N ASP A 132 -3.25 1.28 8.37
CA ASP A 132 -3.78 0.57 7.21
C ASP A 132 -4.30 -0.84 7.54
N THR A 133 -3.79 -1.46 8.62
CA THR A 133 -4.21 -2.77 9.13
C THR A 133 -4.17 -2.80 10.66
N LYS A 134 -4.87 -3.73 11.28
CA LYS A 134 -4.80 -3.97 12.73
C LYS A 134 -3.41 -4.44 13.14
N GLU A 135 -2.80 -5.32 12.36
CA GLU A 135 -1.43 -5.81 12.60
C GLU A 135 -0.38 -4.69 12.54
N HIS A 136 -0.60 -3.70 11.67
CA HIS A 136 0.28 -2.53 11.64
C HIS A 136 0.07 -1.64 12.89
N GLY A 137 -1.18 -1.47 13.31
CA GLY A 137 -1.50 -0.78 14.57
C GLY A 137 -0.90 -1.46 15.80
N LYS A 138 -0.93 -2.80 15.87
CA LYS A 138 -0.27 -3.58 16.91
C LYS A 138 1.24 -3.32 16.95
N TYR A 139 1.90 -3.31 15.81
CA TYR A 139 3.32 -2.94 15.71
C TYR A 139 3.58 -1.52 16.24
N PHE A 140 2.70 -0.55 15.99
CA PHE A 140 2.88 0.80 16.54
C PHE A 140 2.73 0.84 18.07
N THR A 141 1.90 -0.02 18.63
CA THR A 141 1.83 -0.18 20.09
C THR A 141 3.12 -0.79 20.66
N GLU A 142 3.63 -1.85 20.04
CA GLU A 142 4.79 -2.58 20.52
C GLU A 142 6.12 -1.80 20.35
N GLU A 143 6.30 -1.13 19.21
CA GLU A 143 7.57 -0.45 18.87
C GLU A 143 7.61 1.01 19.33
N PHE A 144 6.47 1.73 19.29
CA PHE A 144 6.42 3.17 19.53
C PHE A 144 5.55 3.57 20.72
N ASN A 145 5.01 2.63 21.47
CA ASN A 145 4.11 2.85 22.61
C ASN A 145 2.80 3.61 22.23
N ALA A 146 2.27 3.37 21.04
CA ALA A 146 0.95 3.89 20.67
C ALA A 146 -0.13 3.30 21.59
N SER A 147 -1.03 4.11 22.11
CA SER A 147 -2.15 3.60 22.90
C SER A 147 -3.15 2.88 21.97
N PRO A 148 -3.60 1.67 22.29
CA PRO A 148 -4.63 0.99 21.50
C PRO A 148 -5.91 1.81 21.31
N LYS A 149 -6.24 2.71 22.26
CA LYS A 149 -7.42 3.59 22.20
C LYS A 149 -7.28 4.70 21.13
N GLN A 150 -6.06 5.04 20.73
CA GLN A 150 -5.80 6.04 19.69
C GLN A 150 -5.80 5.43 18.29
N LEU A 151 -5.69 4.09 18.17
CA LEU A 151 -5.53 3.40 16.90
C LEU A 151 -6.87 3.11 16.24
N HIS A 152 -7.00 3.50 14.98
CA HIS A 152 -8.14 3.22 14.13
C HIS A 152 -7.66 2.66 12.79
N THR A 153 -8.23 1.54 12.37
CA THR A 153 -7.86 0.93 11.10
C THR A 153 -8.71 1.51 9.98
N LEU A 154 -8.04 1.94 8.90
CA LEU A 154 -8.67 2.35 7.65
C LEU A 154 -8.02 1.59 6.50
N TYR A 155 -8.67 0.55 6.02
CA TYR A 155 -8.22 -0.20 4.86
C TYR A 155 -8.26 0.66 3.60
N LEU A 156 -7.35 0.40 2.67
CA LEU A 156 -7.33 1.09 1.38
C LEU A 156 -8.56 0.68 0.56
N GLU A 157 -9.02 1.56 -0.31
CA GLU A 157 -10.04 1.28 -1.31
C GLU A 157 -9.45 1.49 -2.71
N ALA A 158 -9.84 0.65 -3.66
CA ALA A 158 -9.48 0.89 -5.06
C ALA A 158 -10.32 2.03 -5.65
N ASP A 159 -9.80 2.71 -6.66
CA ASP A 159 -10.58 3.65 -7.44
C ASP A 159 -11.56 2.88 -8.36
N THR A 160 -12.79 2.74 -7.91
CA THR A 160 -13.83 1.99 -8.62
C THR A 160 -14.34 2.67 -9.89
N THR A 161 -13.91 3.90 -10.17
CA THR A 161 -14.19 4.54 -11.46
C THR A 161 -13.30 4.00 -12.57
N ILE A 162 -12.15 3.43 -12.21
CA ILE A 162 -11.17 2.82 -13.11
C ILE A 162 -11.18 1.29 -12.98
N TYR A 163 -11.16 0.79 -11.74
CA TYR A 163 -11.05 -0.63 -11.42
C TYR A 163 -12.41 -1.19 -11.00
N TYR A 164 -13.13 -1.72 -11.97
CA TYR A 164 -14.44 -2.35 -11.83
C TYR A 164 -14.47 -3.67 -12.63
N PRO A 165 -15.40 -4.59 -12.36
CA PRO A 165 -15.50 -5.83 -13.10
C PRO A 165 -15.69 -5.58 -14.60
N ARG A 166 -14.82 -6.17 -15.41
CA ARG A 166 -14.84 -6.09 -16.88
C ARG A 166 -14.84 -7.50 -17.46
N GLU A 167 -15.53 -7.68 -18.58
CA GLU A 167 -15.51 -8.95 -19.31
C GLU A 167 -14.14 -9.21 -19.94
N LYS A 168 -13.74 -10.46 -19.97
CA LYS A 168 -12.54 -10.93 -20.69
C LYS A 168 -12.85 -10.88 -22.18
N LYS A 169 -12.12 -10.03 -22.92
CA LYS A 169 -12.38 -9.81 -24.36
C LYS A 169 -11.83 -10.88 -25.27
N LYS A 170 -10.82 -11.63 -24.82
CA LYS A 170 -10.14 -12.69 -25.58
C LYS A 170 -10.10 -13.94 -24.74
N GLU A 171 -10.56 -15.04 -25.32
CA GLU A 171 -10.22 -16.36 -24.81
C GLU A 171 -8.81 -16.70 -25.29
N ASN A 172 -7.96 -17.10 -24.37
CA ASN A 172 -6.61 -17.58 -24.67
C ASN A 172 -6.61 -19.10 -24.55
N ASP A 173 -5.75 -19.77 -25.33
CA ASP A 173 -5.53 -21.20 -25.20
C ASP A 173 -4.68 -21.57 -23.97
N PHE A 174 -4.33 -20.58 -23.15
CA PHE A 174 -3.52 -20.70 -21.94
C PHE A 174 -4.12 -19.94 -20.78
N PHE A 175 -3.78 -20.37 -19.57
CA PHE A 175 -4.17 -19.73 -18.32
C PHE A 175 -3.26 -18.52 -18.03
N GLU A 176 -3.83 -17.31 -18.02
CA GLU A 176 -3.10 -16.06 -17.90
C GLU A 176 -2.90 -15.66 -16.43
N VAL A 177 -1.66 -15.62 -15.97
CA VAL A 177 -1.26 -15.19 -14.62
C VAL A 177 -0.66 -13.80 -14.67
N LEU A 178 -1.27 -12.84 -13.98
CA LEU A 178 -0.82 -11.46 -14.00
C LEU A 178 -0.19 -11.03 -12.68
N TYR A 179 0.96 -10.39 -12.77
CA TYR A 179 1.57 -9.61 -11.70
C TYR A 179 1.85 -8.19 -12.17
N PHE A 180 1.52 -7.18 -11.35
CA PHE A 180 2.00 -5.82 -11.57
C PHE A 180 2.57 -5.19 -10.29
N GLY A 181 3.52 -4.27 -10.42
CA GLY A 181 3.98 -3.50 -9.28
C GLY A 181 5.39 -2.94 -9.41
N SER A 182 5.76 -2.12 -8.42
CA SER A 182 7.13 -1.68 -8.22
C SER A 182 7.97 -2.83 -7.67
N ILE A 183 9.30 -2.74 -7.86
CA ILE A 183 10.25 -3.74 -7.35
C ILE A 183 10.69 -3.43 -5.91
N LEU A 184 9.72 -3.21 -5.01
CA LEU A 184 9.99 -3.07 -3.58
C LEU A 184 10.28 -4.43 -2.96
N PRO A 185 11.25 -4.53 -2.04
CA PRO A 185 11.65 -5.81 -1.44
C PRO A 185 10.48 -6.59 -0.82
N LEU A 186 9.58 -5.92 -0.10
CA LEU A 186 8.44 -6.57 0.54
C LEU A 186 7.48 -7.27 -0.44
N GLN A 187 7.46 -6.85 -1.71
CA GLN A 187 6.55 -7.46 -2.69
C GLN A 187 6.95 -8.88 -3.09
N GLY A 188 8.23 -9.25 -2.93
CA GLY A 188 8.71 -10.59 -3.28
C GLY A 188 8.69 -10.87 -4.78
N VAL A 189 9.11 -9.89 -5.60
CA VAL A 189 9.17 -10.05 -7.07
C VAL A 189 10.07 -11.20 -7.47
N ASP A 190 11.14 -11.46 -6.71
CA ASP A 190 12.02 -12.61 -6.89
C ASP A 190 11.30 -13.95 -6.72
N ILE A 191 10.33 -14.04 -5.80
CA ILE A 191 9.50 -15.23 -5.61
C ILE A 191 8.59 -15.43 -6.84
N VAL A 192 7.97 -14.35 -7.34
CA VAL A 192 7.15 -14.39 -8.56
C VAL A 192 8.00 -14.85 -9.76
N LEU A 193 9.19 -14.29 -9.95
CA LEU A 193 10.09 -14.67 -11.04
C LEU A 193 10.54 -16.14 -10.94
N LYS A 194 10.90 -16.60 -9.74
CA LYS A 194 11.27 -18.01 -9.52
C LYS A 194 10.11 -18.95 -9.80
N SER A 195 8.86 -18.60 -9.41
CA SER A 195 7.69 -19.43 -9.73
C SER A 195 7.42 -19.47 -11.23
N ALA A 196 7.54 -18.34 -11.94
CA ALA A 196 7.46 -18.29 -13.39
C ALA A 196 8.58 -19.13 -14.06
N GLN A 197 9.80 -19.10 -13.50
CA GLN A 197 10.92 -19.93 -13.96
C GLN A 197 10.63 -21.43 -13.80
N ILE A 198 9.96 -21.86 -12.72
CA ILE A 198 9.54 -23.25 -12.51
C ILE A 198 8.55 -23.66 -13.59
N LEU A 199 7.58 -22.80 -13.90
CA LEU A 199 6.49 -23.07 -14.84
C LEU A 199 6.82 -22.74 -16.31
N ARG A 200 7.99 -22.21 -16.64
CA ARG A 200 8.35 -21.69 -17.98
C ARG A 200 8.19 -22.66 -19.14
N ARG A 201 8.22 -23.98 -18.90
CA ARG A 201 8.05 -25.01 -19.91
C ARG A 201 6.61 -25.52 -20.03
N ASN A 202 5.71 -25.04 -19.18
CA ASN A 202 4.30 -25.38 -19.22
C ASN A 202 3.57 -24.38 -20.14
N SER A 203 3.35 -24.77 -21.38
CA SER A 203 2.68 -23.94 -22.41
C SER A 203 1.23 -23.59 -22.06
N ALA A 204 0.63 -24.32 -21.12
CA ALA A 204 -0.74 -24.05 -20.67
C ALA A 204 -0.84 -22.93 -19.60
N VAL A 205 0.30 -22.33 -19.17
CA VAL A 205 0.34 -21.20 -18.23
C VAL A 205 1.20 -20.09 -18.82
N HIS A 206 0.67 -18.89 -18.89
CA HIS A 206 1.38 -17.71 -19.36
C HIS A 206 1.45 -16.65 -18.28
N PHE A 207 2.59 -15.98 -18.14
CA PHE A 207 2.80 -14.90 -17.16
C PHE A 207 2.89 -13.54 -17.86
N THR A 208 2.05 -12.59 -17.45
CA THR A 208 2.22 -11.17 -17.78
C THR A 208 2.72 -10.39 -16.55
N LEU A 209 3.97 -9.96 -16.64
CA LEU A 209 4.68 -9.26 -15.56
C LEU A 209 4.84 -7.77 -15.91
N ILE A 210 4.15 -6.89 -15.16
CA ILE A 210 4.06 -5.47 -15.45
C ILE A 210 4.84 -4.65 -14.42
N GLY A 211 5.79 -3.84 -14.88
CA GLY A 211 6.59 -2.95 -14.04
C GLY A 211 8.07 -2.91 -14.42
N PRO A 212 8.90 -2.16 -13.69
CA PRO A 212 10.29 -1.93 -14.04
C PRO A 212 11.21 -3.08 -13.60
N ILE A 213 10.86 -4.34 -13.91
CA ILE A 213 11.54 -5.56 -13.42
C ILE A 213 13.01 -5.58 -13.84
N GLU A 214 13.30 -5.18 -15.07
CA GLU A 214 14.66 -5.13 -15.64
C GLU A 214 15.65 -4.25 -14.86
N LYS A 215 15.13 -3.29 -14.07
CA LYS A 215 16.00 -2.42 -13.27
C LYS A 215 16.72 -3.15 -12.13
N LYS A 216 16.26 -4.33 -11.75
CA LYS A 216 16.79 -5.06 -10.59
C LYS A 216 16.98 -6.56 -10.84
N TYR A 217 16.23 -7.13 -11.75
CA TYR A 217 16.23 -8.57 -12.02
C TYR A 217 16.51 -8.82 -13.51
N GLN A 218 17.25 -9.89 -13.79
CA GLN A 218 17.40 -10.39 -15.14
C GLN A 218 16.08 -11.01 -15.61
N LYS A 219 15.67 -10.72 -16.84
CA LYS A 219 14.50 -11.38 -17.46
C LYS A 219 14.77 -12.86 -17.65
N ILE A 220 13.72 -13.63 -17.49
CA ILE A 220 13.69 -15.04 -17.87
C ILE A 220 13.22 -15.08 -19.32
N GLU A 221 14.04 -15.58 -20.20
CA GLU A 221 13.68 -15.78 -21.62
C GLU A 221 12.77 -17.01 -21.76
N SER A 222 11.52 -16.78 -22.18
CA SER A 222 10.53 -17.84 -22.40
C SER A 222 9.35 -17.29 -23.18
N ASP A 223 8.79 -18.09 -24.08
CA ASP A 223 7.57 -17.76 -24.83
C ASP A 223 6.32 -17.69 -23.91
N THR A 224 6.42 -18.22 -22.69
CA THR A 224 5.34 -18.22 -21.69
C THR A 224 5.43 -17.04 -20.73
N ILE A 225 6.34 -16.06 -20.93
CA ILE A 225 6.51 -14.93 -20.01
C ILE A 225 6.59 -13.62 -20.81
N THR A 226 5.62 -12.76 -20.62
CA THR A 226 5.59 -11.41 -21.20
C THR A 226 5.96 -10.37 -20.16
N TYR A 227 6.88 -9.46 -20.51
CA TYR A 227 7.28 -8.34 -19.68
C TYR A 227 6.76 -7.04 -20.28
N LEU A 228 6.00 -6.29 -19.50
CA LEU A 228 5.50 -4.97 -19.89
C LEU A 228 6.08 -3.91 -18.98
N SER A 229 6.37 -2.72 -19.54
CA SER A 229 6.70 -1.53 -18.78
C SER A 229 5.48 -1.02 -18.00
N TRP A 230 5.61 0.14 -17.32
CA TRP A 230 4.45 0.77 -16.69
C TRP A 230 3.36 1.10 -17.71
N LEU A 231 2.15 0.68 -17.38
CA LEU A 231 0.93 0.98 -18.12
C LEU A 231 0.20 2.17 -17.47
N SER A 232 -0.63 2.87 -18.22
CA SER A 232 -1.62 3.78 -17.65
C SER A 232 -2.64 3.00 -16.80
N GLN A 233 -3.35 3.66 -15.92
CA GLN A 233 -4.32 2.96 -15.04
C GLN A 233 -5.41 2.24 -15.84
N GLU A 234 -5.90 2.84 -16.93
CA GLU A 234 -6.86 2.20 -17.83
C GLU A 234 -6.28 0.97 -18.54
N GLN A 235 -5.06 1.07 -19.07
CA GLN A 235 -4.39 -0.05 -19.70
C GLN A 235 -4.11 -1.19 -18.69
N LEU A 236 -3.78 -0.83 -17.44
CA LEU A 236 -3.60 -1.80 -16.37
C LEU A 236 -4.93 -2.50 -16.03
N ALA A 237 -6.03 -1.76 -15.95
CA ALA A 237 -7.35 -2.34 -15.72
C ALA A 237 -7.76 -3.30 -16.87
N GLU A 238 -7.47 -2.95 -18.12
CA GLU A 238 -7.68 -3.85 -19.26
C GLU A 238 -6.81 -5.13 -19.16
N ALA A 239 -5.53 -4.99 -18.80
CA ALA A 239 -4.64 -6.15 -18.61
C ALA A 239 -5.14 -7.06 -17.49
N ILE A 240 -5.56 -6.48 -16.34
CA ILE A 240 -6.14 -7.24 -15.24
C ILE A 240 -7.42 -7.97 -15.67
N ALA A 241 -8.27 -7.34 -16.48
CA ALA A 241 -9.50 -7.94 -16.97
C ALA A 241 -9.24 -9.21 -17.80
N GLN A 242 -8.13 -9.25 -18.57
CA GLN A 242 -7.75 -10.42 -19.39
C GLN A 242 -7.14 -11.57 -18.56
N ALA A 243 -6.64 -11.30 -17.35
CA ALA A 243 -6.01 -12.33 -16.51
C ALA A 243 -7.05 -13.34 -15.96
N ASP A 244 -6.65 -14.59 -15.85
CA ASP A 244 -7.42 -15.63 -15.16
C ASP A 244 -7.09 -15.62 -13.65
N LEU A 245 -5.82 -15.33 -13.32
CA LEU A 245 -5.34 -15.28 -11.95
C LEU A 245 -4.39 -14.10 -11.74
N CYS A 246 -4.53 -13.42 -10.62
CA CYS A 246 -3.71 -12.28 -10.26
C CYS A 246 -2.82 -12.55 -9.03
N LEU A 247 -1.56 -12.14 -9.09
CA LEU A 247 -0.61 -12.30 -7.99
C LEU A 247 -0.56 -11.03 -7.13
N ALA A 248 -1.23 -11.05 -5.98
CA ALA A 248 -1.35 -9.88 -5.11
C ALA A 248 -0.10 -9.68 -4.22
N GLY A 249 0.48 -10.72 -3.66
CA GLY A 249 1.58 -10.61 -2.69
C GLY A 249 1.04 -10.25 -1.29
N HIS A 250 1.80 -9.71 -0.34
CA HIS A 250 3.28 -9.68 -0.41
C HIS A 250 3.87 -11.10 -0.32
N PHE A 251 4.86 -11.40 -1.13
CA PHE A 251 5.44 -12.76 -1.13
C PHE A 251 6.80 -12.85 -0.41
N ASN A 252 7.37 -11.75 0.05
CA ASN A 252 8.63 -11.80 0.78
C ASN A 252 8.40 -12.27 2.24
N GLY A 253 8.94 -13.45 2.60
CA GLY A 253 8.79 -14.04 3.93
C GLY A 253 9.71 -13.45 5.01
N GLU A 254 10.80 -12.74 4.63
CA GLU A 254 11.79 -12.22 5.57
C GLU A 254 11.41 -10.83 6.12
N ILE A 255 10.75 -10.00 5.32
CA ILE A 255 10.45 -8.62 5.67
C ILE A 255 9.19 -8.56 6.55
N GLN A 256 9.36 -8.19 7.82
CA GLN A 256 8.27 -8.14 8.79
C GLN A 256 7.13 -7.19 8.37
N LYS A 257 7.44 -6.09 7.68
CA LYS A 257 6.44 -5.18 7.14
C LYS A 257 5.50 -5.87 6.14
N ALA A 258 6.01 -6.81 5.35
CA ALA A 258 5.21 -7.59 4.41
C ALA A 258 4.11 -8.41 5.12
N LYS A 259 4.31 -8.76 6.39
CA LYS A 259 3.34 -9.52 7.21
C LYS A 259 2.30 -8.62 7.88
N ARG A 260 2.54 -7.31 7.92
CA ARG A 260 1.72 -6.31 8.64
C ARG A 260 0.89 -5.42 7.73
N THR A 261 1.08 -5.52 6.41
CA THR A 261 0.40 -4.66 5.44
C THR A 261 -0.24 -5.48 4.33
N ILE A 262 -1.40 -5.04 3.86
CA ILE A 262 -2.07 -5.61 2.70
C ILE A 262 -1.55 -4.91 1.44
N PRO A 263 -1.14 -5.64 0.39
CA PRO A 263 -0.67 -5.03 -0.85
C PRO A 263 -1.80 -4.26 -1.55
N GLY A 264 -1.52 -3.02 -1.97
CA GLY A 264 -2.53 -2.16 -2.63
C GLY A 264 -3.19 -2.80 -3.86
N LYS A 265 -2.50 -3.73 -4.55
CA LYS A 265 -3.04 -4.44 -5.70
C LYS A 265 -4.14 -5.45 -5.31
N ALA A 266 -4.16 -5.96 -4.07
CA ALA A 266 -5.23 -6.84 -3.60
C ALA A 266 -6.60 -6.13 -3.63
N TYR A 267 -6.65 -4.87 -3.22
CA TYR A 267 -7.86 -4.06 -3.29
C TYR A 267 -8.33 -3.82 -4.72
N ILE A 268 -7.38 -3.66 -5.66
CA ILE A 268 -7.67 -3.50 -7.09
C ILE A 268 -8.25 -4.79 -7.66
N TYR A 269 -7.63 -5.94 -7.39
CA TYR A 269 -8.11 -7.23 -7.86
C TYR A 269 -9.48 -7.58 -7.29
N GLN A 270 -9.70 -7.29 -6.00
CA GLN A 270 -11.00 -7.45 -5.34
C GLN A 270 -12.08 -6.57 -6.00
N ALA A 271 -11.78 -5.29 -6.27
CA ALA A 271 -12.72 -4.38 -6.93
C ALA A 271 -13.09 -4.85 -8.33
N MET A 272 -12.17 -5.51 -9.02
CA MET A 272 -12.37 -6.10 -10.35
C MET A 272 -12.93 -7.53 -10.32
N LYS A 273 -13.19 -8.09 -9.12
CA LYS A 273 -13.64 -9.47 -8.91
C LYS A 273 -12.73 -10.52 -9.59
N LYS A 274 -11.41 -10.31 -9.53
CA LYS A 274 -10.43 -11.23 -10.12
C LYS A 274 -9.94 -12.23 -9.08
N PRO A 275 -9.82 -13.51 -9.44
CA PRO A 275 -9.13 -14.50 -8.61
C PRO A 275 -7.73 -14.03 -8.28
N MET A 276 -7.29 -14.20 -7.02
CA MET A 276 -5.97 -13.74 -6.61
C MET A 276 -5.28 -14.64 -5.59
N ILE A 277 -3.96 -14.76 -5.72
CA ILE A 277 -3.11 -15.38 -4.70
C ILE A 277 -2.49 -14.30 -3.83
N LEU A 278 -2.63 -14.46 -2.52
CA LEU A 278 -2.04 -13.64 -1.47
C LEU A 278 -0.95 -14.42 -0.73
N GLY A 279 0.07 -13.72 -0.23
CA GLY A 279 0.96 -14.31 0.77
C GLY A 279 0.18 -14.57 2.06
N ASP A 280 0.34 -15.75 2.65
CA ASP A 280 -0.31 -16.07 3.92
C ASP A 280 0.35 -15.32 5.07
N ASN A 281 -0.35 -14.31 5.56
CA ASN A 281 0.13 -13.47 6.67
C ASN A 281 -1.06 -12.87 7.44
N PRO A 282 -0.82 -12.43 8.71
CA PRO A 282 -1.88 -11.91 9.56
C PRO A 282 -2.64 -10.72 8.97
N ALA A 283 -1.96 -9.79 8.26
CA ALA A 283 -2.62 -8.63 7.70
C ALA A 283 -3.59 -8.99 6.56
N ASN A 284 -3.18 -9.88 5.64
CA ASN A 284 -4.07 -10.34 4.58
C ASN A 284 -5.28 -11.08 5.15
N ARG A 285 -5.10 -11.86 6.23
CA ARG A 285 -6.17 -12.57 6.94
C ARG A 285 -7.17 -11.65 7.66
N GLU A 286 -6.90 -10.34 7.77
CA GLU A 286 -7.87 -9.37 8.31
C GLU A 286 -9.06 -9.13 7.37
N LEU A 287 -8.86 -9.20 6.06
CA LEU A 287 -9.87 -8.92 5.04
C LEU A 287 -10.23 -10.11 4.15
N TYR A 288 -9.36 -11.11 4.07
CA TYR A 288 -9.49 -12.23 3.15
C TYR A 288 -9.46 -13.55 3.89
N SER A 289 -10.28 -14.52 3.44
CA SER A 289 -10.28 -15.90 3.93
C SER A 289 -10.36 -16.86 2.75
N GLU A 290 -10.04 -18.12 2.97
CA GLU A 290 -10.14 -19.19 1.97
C GLU A 290 -11.58 -19.52 1.57
N ASP A 291 -12.56 -19.14 2.41
CA ASP A 291 -14.00 -19.31 2.11
C ASP A 291 -14.52 -18.30 1.09
N MET A 292 -13.72 -17.26 0.79
CA MET A 292 -14.08 -16.25 -0.22
C MET A 292 -13.74 -16.77 -1.60
N GLU A 293 -14.68 -16.76 -2.51
CA GLU A 293 -14.50 -17.19 -3.91
C GLU A 293 -13.34 -16.43 -4.58
N GLY A 294 -12.45 -17.18 -5.23
CA GLY A 294 -11.31 -16.63 -5.94
C GLY A 294 -10.18 -16.08 -5.06
N ILE A 295 -10.18 -16.38 -3.75
CA ILE A 295 -9.12 -15.97 -2.83
C ILE A 295 -8.29 -17.19 -2.43
N TYR A 296 -6.99 -17.10 -2.70
CA TYR A 296 -6.04 -18.17 -2.40
C TYR A 296 -4.87 -17.65 -1.61
N PHE A 297 -4.33 -18.47 -0.71
CA PHE A 297 -3.16 -18.14 0.09
C PHE A 297 -1.99 -19.06 -0.22
N VAL A 298 -0.78 -18.53 -0.10
CA VAL A 298 0.45 -19.29 -0.29
C VAL A 298 1.48 -18.88 0.76
N GLU A 299 2.32 -19.83 1.17
CA GLU A 299 3.44 -19.58 2.05
C GLU A 299 4.36 -18.51 1.47
N MET A 300 4.65 -17.48 2.26
CA MET A 300 5.54 -16.39 1.86
C MET A 300 6.99 -16.89 1.76
N GLY A 301 7.70 -16.44 0.73
CA GLY A 301 9.10 -16.81 0.49
C GLY A 301 9.29 -18.14 -0.25
N ASN A 302 8.22 -18.83 -0.60
CA ASN A 302 8.25 -20.14 -1.21
C ASN A 302 7.79 -20.11 -2.70
N PRO A 303 8.71 -20.02 -3.68
CA PRO A 303 8.35 -19.99 -5.10
C PRO A 303 7.77 -21.30 -5.62
N GLN A 304 8.13 -22.44 -5.00
CA GLN A 304 7.59 -23.74 -5.36
C GLN A 304 6.11 -23.83 -4.96
N ALA A 305 5.78 -23.43 -3.73
CA ALA A 305 4.39 -23.39 -3.26
C ALA A 305 3.53 -22.42 -4.12
N LEU A 306 4.09 -21.29 -4.55
CA LEU A 306 3.39 -20.38 -5.45
C LEU A 306 3.13 -21.01 -6.82
N ALA A 307 4.11 -21.72 -7.39
CA ALA A 307 3.94 -22.41 -8.67
C ALA A 307 2.88 -23.53 -8.59
N GLU A 308 2.91 -24.31 -7.51
CA GLU A 308 1.93 -25.39 -7.27
C GLU A 308 0.51 -24.82 -7.09
N LYS A 309 0.34 -23.72 -6.33
CA LYS A 309 -0.96 -23.06 -6.14
C LYS A 309 -1.51 -22.52 -7.46
N ILE A 310 -0.67 -21.98 -8.35
CA ILE A 310 -1.10 -21.55 -9.69
C ILE A 310 -1.65 -22.73 -10.51
N LEU A 311 -1.00 -23.90 -10.45
CA LEU A 311 -1.48 -25.08 -11.14
C LEU A 311 -2.75 -25.67 -10.54
N GLU A 312 -2.89 -25.62 -9.22
CA GLU A 312 -4.11 -26.03 -8.49
C GLU A 312 -5.30 -25.17 -8.95
N VAL A 313 -5.18 -23.85 -8.88
CA VAL A 313 -6.24 -22.91 -9.30
C VAL A 313 -6.60 -23.10 -10.76
N LYS A 314 -5.61 -23.26 -11.65
CA LYS A 314 -5.85 -23.59 -13.07
C LYS A 314 -6.64 -24.88 -13.24
N GLY A 315 -6.46 -25.86 -12.36
CA GLY A 315 -7.18 -27.15 -12.40
C GLY A 315 -8.63 -27.04 -11.91
N GLU A 316 -8.96 -26.07 -11.05
CA GLU A 316 -10.32 -25.81 -10.56
C GLU A 316 -11.20 -25.11 -11.61
N ASP A 317 -10.63 -24.39 -12.58
CA ASP A 317 -11.34 -23.68 -13.67
C ASP A 317 -11.84 -24.64 -14.79
N LYS A 318 -11.88 -25.97 -14.58
CA LYS A 318 -12.42 -26.98 -15.49
C LYS A 318 -13.73 -27.55 -14.97
#